data_4e562d678f1773848642111350c5e621
#
_entry.id   4e562d678f1773848642111350c5e621
#
_cell.length_a   1.000
_cell.length_b   1.000
_cell.length_c   1.000
_cell.angle_alpha   90.00
_cell.angle_beta   90.00
_cell.angle_gamma   90.00
#
_symmetry.space_group_name_H-M   'P 1'
#
loop_
_entity.id
_entity.type
_entity.pdbx_description
1 polymer ?
#
loop_
_entity_poly.entity_id
_entity_poly.type
_entity_poly.pdbx_seq_one_letter_code
_entity_poly.pdbx_strand_id
1 'polypeptide(L)'
;MRLADVVAVSAAVASTSGRLEKIGHLSALLQRTPPDELSIVIPFLSGEARQGRIGIGGAALSALRDVPPADAPSLELLDVDRAFDRVAAASGAGSSASRAQLLRQLLGRATRGEQDFLVRLLFGELRQGALEGVLADAVARASGVPLAQVRRAAMLAGDLAPVARAALADPVRGLAQFVLQPFQPVQPMLADSAPDVDAALAALGDASLEYKLDGARIQVHKVGDEVKVYSRTLREVTQAVPEVVTIARALPAQQIVLDGEAIALRPDGSPHPFQVTMRRFGRKLDVAALQGELPITPMFFDALYLDGDPLVDEPLSRRVAIVDRMAAAANRVPRIATTNAADAAAFAARALAAGHEGVMAKALDGTYAAGRRGQAWLKVKQARTLDLVILAVEWGSGRRHGWLSNLHLGARDEARGGFVMLGKTFKGLTDEMLEWQTTRFLELEIGRDDYTVYLRPEVVAEVAFNEIQASSQYPGGLALRFARVKRYRSDKRAAEADTIATIQSMYRQMTGEPPPVR
;
A
#
# COMPACT_ATOMS: atom_id res chain seq x y z
N MET A 1 6.72 19.07 24.35
CA MET A 1 5.74 18.03 24.81
C MET A 1 6.48 16.77 25.21
N ARG A 2 6.06 16.07 26.26
CA ARG A 2 6.69 14.80 26.64
C ARG A 2 6.26 13.65 25.73
N LEU A 3 7.17 12.71 25.49
CA LEU A 3 6.86 11.46 24.75
C LEU A 3 5.71 10.71 25.44
N ALA A 4 5.67 10.68 26.78
CA ALA A 4 4.63 10.04 27.58
C ALA A 4 3.20 10.51 27.21
N ASP A 5 3.01 11.78 26.83
CA ASP A 5 1.71 12.31 26.41
C ASP A 5 1.23 11.65 25.12
N VAL A 6 2.14 11.47 24.15
CA VAL A 6 1.84 10.79 22.87
C VAL A 6 1.58 9.31 23.10
N VAL A 7 2.38 8.66 23.94
CA VAL A 7 2.23 7.23 24.31
C VAL A 7 0.87 6.99 24.95
N ALA A 8 0.46 7.84 25.90
CA ALA A 8 -0.84 7.72 26.57
C ALA A 8 -2.01 7.82 25.57
N VAL A 9 -1.96 8.78 24.64
CA VAL A 9 -3.00 8.93 23.61
C VAL A 9 -2.96 7.78 22.60
N SER A 10 -1.78 7.31 22.20
CA SER A 10 -1.63 6.13 21.36
C SER A 10 -2.27 4.88 21.99
N ALA A 11 -2.07 4.68 23.28
CA ALA A 11 -2.69 3.58 24.03
C ALA A 11 -4.22 3.73 24.10
N ALA A 12 -4.74 4.92 24.39
CA ALA A 12 -6.18 5.20 24.41
C ALA A 12 -6.83 4.94 23.03
N VAL A 13 -6.17 5.38 21.95
CA VAL A 13 -6.64 5.12 20.57
C VAL A 13 -6.62 3.64 20.22
N ALA A 14 -5.63 2.88 20.71
CA ALA A 14 -5.54 1.44 20.48
C ALA A 14 -6.61 0.65 21.25
N SER A 15 -7.02 1.12 22.43
CA SER A 15 -7.99 0.45 23.31
C SER A 15 -9.45 0.62 22.90
N THR A 16 -9.77 1.59 22.01
CA THR A 16 -11.15 1.80 21.54
C THR A 16 -11.34 1.36 20.09
N SER A 17 -12.53 0.81 19.78
CA SER A 17 -12.98 0.55 18.40
C SER A 17 -13.74 1.75 17.80
N GLY A 18 -14.22 2.69 18.64
CA GLY A 18 -15.06 3.82 18.26
C GLY A 18 -14.29 4.88 17.47
N ARG A 19 -14.66 5.11 16.18
CA ARG A 19 -13.99 6.12 15.34
C ARG A 19 -14.05 7.52 15.94
N LEU A 20 -15.20 7.94 16.45
CA LEU A 20 -15.39 9.29 17.01
C LEU A 20 -14.59 9.48 18.31
N GLU A 21 -14.45 8.44 19.10
CA GLU A 21 -13.66 8.44 20.32
C GLU A 21 -12.15 8.59 19.99
N LYS A 22 -11.66 7.82 19.00
CA LYS A 22 -10.29 7.99 18.48
C LYS A 22 -10.02 9.42 18.02
N ILE A 23 -10.93 10.00 17.23
CA ILE A 23 -10.83 11.39 16.77
C ILE A 23 -10.79 12.35 17.96
N GLY A 24 -11.56 12.10 19.00
CA GLY A 24 -11.58 12.91 20.24
C GLY A 24 -10.22 12.92 20.94
N HIS A 25 -9.63 11.75 21.19
CA HIS A 25 -8.31 11.63 21.83
C HIS A 25 -7.21 12.31 21.01
N LEU A 26 -7.19 12.07 19.70
CA LEU A 26 -6.20 12.67 18.79
C LEU A 26 -6.36 14.19 18.70
N SER A 27 -7.59 14.69 18.56
CA SER A 27 -7.89 16.14 18.49
C SER A 27 -7.43 16.86 19.75
N ALA A 28 -7.71 16.30 20.93
CA ALA A 28 -7.29 16.89 22.21
C ALA A 28 -5.75 16.93 22.38
N LEU A 29 -5.03 15.94 21.84
CA LEU A 29 -3.56 15.98 21.81
C LEU A 29 -3.06 17.07 20.85
N LEU A 30 -3.59 17.14 19.64
CA LEU A 30 -3.16 18.09 18.62
C LEU A 30 -3.34 19.55 19.08
N GLN A 31 -4.43 19.86 19.79
CA GLN A 31 -4.70 21.22 20.32
C GLN A 31 -3.65 21.70 21.34
N ARG A 32 -3.02 20.79 22.06
CA ARG A 32 -1.99 21.12 23.08
C ARG A 32 -0.56 20.89 22.57
N THR A 33 -0.40 20.39 21.34
CA THR A 33 0.93 20.16 20.73
C THR A 33 1.52 21.47 20.25
N PRO A 34 2.76 21.83 20.64
CA PRO A 34 3.46 22.97 20.08
C PRO A 34 3.56 22.88 18.54
N PRO A 35 3.43 24.02 17.81
CA PRO A 35 3.40 24.01 16.34
C PRO A 35 4.60 23.35 15.66
N ASP A 36 5.78 23.48 16.25
CA ASP A 36 7.04 22.90 15.76
C ASP A 36 7.13 21.39 16.01
N GLU A 37 6.42 20.87 17.00
CA GLU A 37 6.38 19.43 17.31
C GLU A 37 5.32 18.66 16.51
N LEU A 38 4.39 19.32 15.81
CA LEU A 38 3.39 18.67 14.97
C LEU A 38 4.01 17.81 13.86
N SER A 39 5.18 18.21 13.36
CA SER A 39 5.96 17.45 12.38
C SER A 39 6.51 16.12 12.93
N ILE A 40 6.49 15.92 14.24
CA ILE A 40 6.90 14.70 14.93
C ILE A 40 5.66 13.91 15.36
N VAL A 41 4.69 14.59 15.98
CA VAL A 41 3.49 13.94 16.54
C VAL A 41 2.64 13.28 15.45
N ILE A 42 2.41 13.95 14.31
CA ILE A 42 1.57 13.41 13.24
C ILE A 42 2.15 12.10 12.67
N PRO A 43 3.43 12.03 12.25
CA PRO A 43 4.05 10.77 11.83
C PRO A 43 4.03 9.70 12.93
N PHE A 44 4.35 10.03 14.17
CA PHE A 44 4.34 9.06 15.27
C PHE A 44 2.96 8.44 15.47
N LEU A 45 1.90 9.23 15.40
CA LEU A 45 0.52 8.75 15.48
C LEU A 45 0.08 7.98 14.22
N SER A 46 0.69 8.18 13.07
CA SER A 46 0.47 7.35 11.87
C SER A 46 1.27 6.05 11.88
N GLY A 47 2.22 5.89 12.81
CA GLY A 47 3.06 4.70 12.94
C GLY A 47 4.37 4.79 12.18
N GLU A 48 4.82 5.99 11.83
CA GLU A 48 6.05 6.23 11.10
C GLU A 48 6.94 7.26 11.84
N ALA A 49 8.24 7.11 11.75
CA ALA A 49 9.17 8.15 12.17
C ALA A 49 9.41 9.12 11.00
N ARG A 50 9.58 10.42 11.27
CA ARG A 50 9.88 11.47 10.26
C ARG A 50 11.09 11.09 9.39
N GLN A 51 12.08 10.44 9.98
CA GLN A 51 13.28 9.96 9.31
C GLN A 51 13.05 8.72 8.42
N GLY A 52 11.86 8.14 8.42
CA GLY A 52 11.56 6.90 7.74
C GLY A 52 12.34 5.70 8.30
N ARG A 53 12.87 4.85 7.43
CA ARG A 53 13.68 3.70 7.86
C ARG A 53 15.07 4.15 8.29
N ILE A 54 15.37 4.07 9.58
CA ILE A 54 16.66 4.48 10.17
C ILE A 54 17.76 3.40 10.06
N GLY A 55 17.56 2.37 9.24
CA GLY A 55 18.62 1.40 8.90
C GLY A 55 19.00 0.41 10.00
N ILE A 56 18.04 0.05 10.88
CA ILE A 56 18.22 -0.96 11.93
C ILE A 56 17.46 -2.22 11.56
N GLY A 57 18.15 -3.37 11.58
CA GLY A 57 17.53 -4.67 11.34
C GLY A 57 16.80 -5.21 12.57
N GLY A 58 15.82 -6.13 12.34
CA GLY A 58 14.99 -6.70 13.41
C GLY A 58 15.77 -7.35 14.55
N ALA A 59 16.87 -8.06 14.25
CA ALA A 59 17.73 -8.69 15.27
C ALA A 59 18.36 -7.64 16.21
N ALA A 60 18.82 -6.51 15.68
CA ALA A 60 19.41 -5.43 16.49
C ALA A 60 18.34 -4.74 17.36
N LEU A 61 17.12 -4.56 16.86
CA LEU A 61 15.99 -4.04 17.64
C LEU A 61 15.53 -5.03 18.73
N SER A 62 15.51 -6.33 18.44
CA SER A 62 15.17 -7.35 19.43
C SER A 62 16.15 -7.35 20.61
N ALA A 63 17.43 -7.16 20.35
CA ALA A 63 18.46 -7.03 21.40
C ALA A 63 18.32 -5.77 22.29
N LEU A 64 17.48 -4.80 21.89
CA LEU A 64 17.23 -3.60 22.69
C LEU A 64 16.08 -3.78 23.70
N ARG A 65 15.34 -4.91 23.65
CA ARG A 65 14.24 -5.20 24.61
C ARG A 65 14.72 -5.41 26.04
N ASP A 66 16.00 -5.75 26.21
CA ASP A 66 16.61 -6.01 27.53
C ASP A 66 17.17 -4.74 28.20
N VAL A 67 16.99 -3.55 27.58
CA VAL A 67 17.43 -2.28 28.18
C VAL A 67 16.51 -1.97 29.37
N PRO A 68 17.08 -1.77 30.60
CA PRO A 68 16.28 -1.40 31.75
C PRO A 68 15.50 -0.09 31.50
N PRO A 69 14.22 -0.03 31.81
CA PRO A 69 13.44 1.20 31.66
C PRO A 69 13.76 2.21 32.75
N ALA A 70 13.53 3.49 32.46
CA ALA A 70 13.53 4.54 33.47
C ALA A 70 12.27 4.45 34.37
N ASP A 71 12.40 4.87 35.64
CA ASP A 71 11.30 4.84 36.62
C ASP A 71 10.24 5.91 36.33
N ALA A 72 10.62 7.03 35.70
CA ALA A 72 9.72 8.15 35.42
C ALA A 72 9.93 8.73 34.03
N PRO A 73 8.86 9.27 33.37
CA PRO A 73 8.94 9.88 32.06
C PRO A 73 9.81 11.14 32.09
N SER A 74 10.85 11.18 31.26
CA SER A 74 11.76 12.32 31.15
C SER A 74 12.05 12.76 29.71
N LEU A 75 11.60 11.97 28.72
CA LEU A 75 11.87 12.23 27.32
C LEU A 75 10.92 13.30 26.76
N GLU A 76 11.50 14.35 26.19
CA GLU A 76 10.79 15.28 25.32
C GLU A 76 10.77 14.76 23.89
N LEU A 77 9.73 15.11 23.10
CA LEU A 77 9.60 14.66 21.71
C LEU A 77 10.79 15.08 20.84
N LEU A 78 11.29 16.29 21.04
CA LEU A 78 12.47 16.80 20.34
C LEU A 78 13.75 16.00 20.65
N ASP A 79 13.88 15.45 21.87
CA ASP A 79 15.00 14.57 22.21
C ASP A 79 14.97 13.28 21.41
N VAL A 80 13.76 12.69 21.28
CA VAL A 80 13.54 11.47 20.50
C VAL A 80 13.82 11.72 19.02
N ASP A 81 13.29 12.80 18.47
CA ASP A 81 13.47 13.16 17.06
C ASP A 81 14.95 13.38 16.72
N ARG A 82 15.68 14.15 17.57
CA ARG A 82 17.15 14.33 17.44
C ARG A 82 17.93 13.01 17.57
N ALA A 83 17.47 12.10 18.42
CA ALA A 83 18.11 10.80 18.53
C ALA A 83 17.91 9.99 17.23
N PHE A 84 16.71 10.01 16.65
CA PHE A 84 16.44 9.35 15.37
C PHE A 84 17.22 9.98 14.21
N ASP A 85 17.37 11.31 14.16
CA ASP A 85 18.23 11.97 13.18
C ASP A 85 19.69 11.48 13.28
N ARG A 86 20.25 11.37 14.48
CA ARG A 86 21.61 10.83 14.69
C ARG A 86 21.73 9.36 14.27
N VAL A 87 20.71 8.56 14.56
CA VAL A 87 20.68 7.15 14.14
C VAL A 87 20.62 7.03 12.61
N ALA A 88 19.80 7.84 11.96
CA ALA A 88 19.67 7.85 10.51
C ALA A 88 20.96 8.32 9.79
N ALA A 89 21.65 9.31 10.37
CA ALA A 89 22.87 9.86 9.83
C ALA A 89 24.11 8.93 9.95
N ALA A 90 24.08 7.95 10.88
CA ALA A 90 25.19 7.04 11.08
C ALA A 90 25.43 6.17 9.82
N SER A 91 26.63 6.24 9.22
CA SER A 91 27.02 5.57 7.98
C SER A 91 28.45 5.05 8.04
N GLY A 92 28.83 4.18 7.09
CA GLY A 92 30.17 3.62 7.00
C GLY A 92 30.43 2.42 7.91
N ALA A 93 31.68 2.03 8.04
CA ALA A 93 32.13 0.91 8.88
C ALA A 93 31.79 1.16 10.36
N GLY A 94 31.18 0.17 11.03
CA GLY A 94 30.76 0.28 12.43
C GLY A 94 29.42 1.01 12.66
N SER A 95 28.75 1.50 11.61
CA SER A 95 27.47 2.22 11.73
C SER A 95 26.36 1.41 12.43
N SER A 96 26.35 0.10 12.28
CA SER A 96 25.36 -0.77 12.96
C SER A 96 25.54 -0.75 14.49
N ALA A 97 26.77 -0.83 14.97
CA ALA A 97 27.08 -0.75 16.41
C ALA A 97 26.77 0.65 16.97
N SER A 98 27.14 1.70 16.23
CA SER A 98 26.84 3.09 16.60
C SER A 98 25.33 3.34 16.72
N ARG A 99 24.54 2.88 15.74
CA ARG A 99 23.07 2.98 15.78
C ARG A 99 22.49 2.25 16.99
N ALA A 100 22.95 1.02 17.25
CA ALA A 100 22.50 0.24 18.40
C ALA A 100 22.82 0.94 19.73
N GLN A 101 24.01 1.57 19.84
CA GLN A 101 24.39 2.33 21.02
C GLN A 101 23.52 3.57 21.24
N LEU A 102 23.28 4.35 20.18
CA LEU A 102 22.40 5.54 20.24
C LEU A 102 20.98 5.18 20.69
N LEU A 103 20.43 4.09 20.13
CA LEU A 103 19.10 3.62 20.56
C LEU A 103 19.10 3.09 21.98
N ARG A 104 20.16 2.38 22.41
CA ARG A 104 20.26 1.91 23.80
C ARG A 104 20.27 3.08 24.79
N GLN A 105 20.98 4.16 24.46
CA GLN A 105 20.98 5.39 25.26
C GLN A 105 19.59 6.04 25.34
N LEU A 106 18.87 6.11 24.21
CA LEU A 106 17.51 6.64 24.17
C LEU A 106 16.56 5.79 25.02
N LEU A 107 16.57 4.46 24.81
CA LEU A 107 15.69 3.53 25.52
C LEU A 107 15.98 3.47 27.01
N GLY A 108 17.23 3.64 27.45
CA GLY A 108 17.58 3.72 28.87
C GLY A 108 16.99 4.96 29.61
N ARG A 109 16.58 5.99 28.88
CA ARG A 109 15.87 7.17 29.39
C ARG A 109 14.35 7.03 29.30
N ALA A 110 13.84 6.00 28.62
CA ALA A 110 12.43 5.76 28.38
C ALA A 110 11.83 4.85 29.46
N THR A 111 10.63 5.14 29.90
CA THR A 111 9.82 4.21 30.72
C THR A 111 9.45 2.98 29.91
N ARG A 112 8.97 1.90 30.56
CA ARG A 112 8.55 0.68 29.87
C ARG A 112 7.52 0.95 28.76
N GLY A 113 6.50 1.78 29.04
CA GLY A 113 5.48 2.14 28.04
C GLY A 113 6.04 2.93 26.86
N GLU A 114 7.00 3.83 27.12
CA GLU A 114 7.70 4.57 26.06
C GLU A 114 8.63 3.67 25.24
N GLN A 115 9.33 2.71 25.89
CA GLN A 115 10.16 1.71 25.19
C GLN A 115 9.29 0.88 24.23
N ASP A 116 8.16 0.34 24.71
CA ASP A 116 7.25 -0.46 23.91
C ASP A 116 6.71 0.32 22.72
N PHE A 117 6.35 1.59 22.92
CA PHE A 117 5.90 2.48 21.85
C PHE A 117 7.01 2.72 20.80
N LEU A 118 8.21 3.12 21.23
CA LEU A 118 9.34 3.40 20.33
C LEU A 118 9.78 2.17 19.53
N VAL A 119 9.85 1.01 20.17
CA VAL A 119 10.19 -0.25 19.50
C VAL A 119 9.15 -0.59 18.44
N ARG A 120 7.86 -0.52 18.77
CA ARG A 120 6.76 -0.78 17.83
C ARG A 120 6.74 0.24 16.68
N LEU A 121 7.02 1.51 16.95
CA LEU A 121 7.15 2.56 15.93
C LEU A 121 8.29 2.23 14.95
N LEU A 122 9.43 1.82 15.44
CA LEU A 122 10.61 1.46 14.61
C LEU A 122 10.42 0.18 13.81
N PHE A 123 9.64 -0.78 14.31
CA PHE A 123 9.23 -1.97 13.55
C PHE A 123 8.14 -1.69 12.52
N GLY A 124 7.48 -0.53 12.56
CA GLY A 124 6.27 -0.25 11.79
C GLY A 124 5.06 -1.09 12.23
N GLU A 125 5.03 -1.48 13.51
CA GLU A 125 4.00 -2.33 14.12
C GLU A 125 3.04 -1.54 15.04
N LEU A 126 3.05 -0.22 14.94
CA LEU A 126 2.15 0.62 15.72
C LEU A 126 0.71 0.56 15.15
N ARG A 127 0.01 -0.55 15.45
CA ARG A 127 -1.33 -0.86 14.90
C ARG A 127 -2.43 -0.27 15.81
N GLN A 128 -2.51 1.03 15.91
CA GLN A 128 -3.50 1.72 16.74
C GLN A 128 -4.78 2.13 15.99
N GLY A 129 -4.85 1.86 14.67
CA GLY A 129 -6.01 2.22 13.85
C GLY A 129 -6.19 3.73 13.64
N ALA A 130 -5.16 4.53 13.91
CA ALA A 130 -5.09 5.95 13.57
C ALA A 130 -4.47 6.09 12.17
N LEU A 131 -5.19 5.60 11.15
CA LEU A 131 -4.80 5.81 9.77
C LEU A 131 -4.92 7.29 9.40
N GLU A 132 -4.22 7.70 8.35
CA GLU A 132 -4.18 9.08 7.86
C GLU A 132 -5.57 9.76 7.78
N GLY A 133 -6.60 9.02 7.36
CA GLY A 133 -7.98 9.52 7.33
C GLY A 133 -8.57 9.85 8.71
N VAL A 134 -8.17 9.15 9.78
CA VAL A 134 -8.61 9.47 11.16
C VAL A 134 -7.84 10.66 11.70
N LEU A 135 -6.57 10.78 11.35
CA LEU A 135 -5.73 11.93 11.70
C LEU A 135 -6.21 13.21 11.02
N ALA A 136 -6.60 13.15 9.73
CA ALA A 136 -7.19 14.29 9.03
C ALA A 136 -8.50 14.76 9.69
N ASP A 137 -9.37 13.81 10.11
CA ASP A 137 -10.58 14.13 10.88
C ASP A 137 -10.23 14.78 12.23
N ALA A 138 -9.17 14.31 12.90
CA ALA A 138 -8.71 14.89 14.17
C ALA A 138 -8.14 16.31 13.99
N VAL A 139 -7.38 16.55 12.92
CA VAL A 139 -6.88 17.91 12.57
C VAL A 139 -8.04 18.85 12.29
N ALA A 140 -9.03 18.42 11.49
CA ALA A 140 -10.23 19.20 11.19
C ALA A 140 -10.98 19.58 12.48
N ARG A 141 -11.18 18.60 13.37
CA ARG A 141 -11.83 18.85 14.67
C ARG A 141 -11.01 19.75 15.60
N ALA A 142 -9.69 19.56 15.63
CA ALA A 142 -8.81 20.34 16.50
C ALA A 142 -8.72 21.80 16.09
N SER A 143 -8.72 22.08 14.78
CA SER A 143 -8.60 23.42 14.20
C SER A 143 -9.95 24.11 13.94
N GLY A 144 -11.07 23.36 13.92
CA GLY A 144 -12.37 23.88 13.48
C GLY A 144 -12.50 24.08 11.97
N VAL A 145 -11.50 23.67 11.17
CA VAL A 145 -11.51 23.79 9.70
C VAL A 145 -12.36 22.65 9.12
N PRO A 146 -13.19 22.89 8.08
CA PRO A 146 -13.94 21.84 7.41
C PRO A 146 -13.04 20.69 6.91
N LEU A 147 -13.42 19.45 7.18
CA LEU A 147 -12.64 18.26 6.83
C LEU A 147 -12.26 18.17 5.35
N ALA A 148 -13.15 18.62 4.46
CA ALA A 148 -12.87 18.64 3.02
C ALA A 148 -11.68 19.54 2.67
N GLN A 149 -11.54 20.68 3.34
CA GLN A 149 -10.41 21.61 3.15
C GLN A 149 -9.10 21.01 3.70
N VAL A 150 -9.14 20.39 4.89
CA VAL A 150 -7.96 19.70 5.46
C VAL A 150 -7.47 18.59 4.54
N ARG A 151 -8.37 17.75 4.02
CA ARG A 151 -8.02 16.67 3.09
C ARG A 151 -7.47 17.19 1.77
N ARG A 152 -8.08 18.25 1.23
CA ARG A 152 -7.57 18.88 0.01
C ARG A 152 -6.16 19.43 0.23
N ALA A 153 -5.92 20.14 1.31
CA ALA A 153 -4.60 20.67 1.64
C ALA A 153 -3.58 19.54 1.85
N ALA A 154 -3.95 18.45 2.55
CA ALA A 154 -3.08 17.28 2.74
C ALA A 154 -2.75 16.59 1.41
N MET A 155 -3.71 16.49 0.50
CA MET A 155 -3.47 15.99 -0.85
C MET A 155 -2.39 16.82 -1.57
N LEU A 156 -2.56 18.14 -1.57
CA LEU A 156 -1.68 19.07 -2.28
C LEU A 156 -0.29 19.20 -1.63
N ALA A 157 -0.23 19.12 -0.30
CA ALA A 157 1.02 19.14 0.46
C ALA A 157 1.81 17.81 0.37
N GLY A 158 1.11 16.70 0.05
CA GLY A 158 1.69 15.35 0.11
C GLY A 158 1.89 14.81 1.53
N ASP A 159 1.71 15.64 2.57
CA ASP A 159 1.94 15.34 3.99
C ASP A 159 0.91 16.09 4.85
N LEU A 160 0.37 15.42 5.87
CA LEU A 160 -0.60 15.99 6.80
C LEU A 160 0.03 16.91 7.86
N ALA A 161 1.31 16.72 8.19
CA ALA A 161 1.96 17.48 9.27
C ALA A 161 2.05 19.00 9.01
N PRO A 162 2.51 19.48 7.84
CA PRO A 162 2.48 20.91 7.53
C PRO A 162 1.06 21.48 7.49
N VAL A 163 0.08 20.70 7.06
CA VAL A 163 -1.33 21.07 7.02
C VAL A 163 -1.90 21.24 8.42
N ALA A 164 -1.61 20.29 9.33
CA ALA A 164 -2.01 20.40 10.72
C ALA A 164 -1.45 21.66 11.38
N ARG A 165 -0.16 21.94 11.15
CA ARG A 165 0.49 23.16 11.66
C ARG A 165 -0.20 24.43 11.15
N ALA A 166 -0.46 24.50 9.85
CA ALA A 166 -1.10 25.66 9.23
C ALA A 166 -2.56 25.84 9.70
N ALA A 167 -3.33 24.75 9.76
CA ALA A 167 -4.73 24.77 10.18
C ALA A 167 -4.90 25.17 11.65
N LEU A 168 -3.99 24.73 12.53
CA LEU A 168 -4.03 25.07 13.97
C LEU A 168 -3.51 26.48 14.24
N ALA A 169 -2.57 26.99 13.42
CA ALA A 169 -2.05 28.34 13.56
C ALA A 169 -3.02 29.42 13.03
N ASP A 170 -3.65 29.18 11.88
CA ASP A 170 -4.63 30.07 11.26
C ASP A 170 -5.74 29.25 10.58
N PRO A 171 -6.83 28.96 11.29
CA PRO A 171 -7.95 28.19 10.74
C PRO A 171 -8.62 28.80 9.51
N VAL A 172 -8.51 30.10 9.32
CA VAL A 172 -9.19 30.82 8.23
C VAL A 172 -8.35 30.86 6.96
N ARG A 173 -7.05 31.15 7.08
CA ARG A 173 -6.16 31.40 5.94
C ARG A 173 -5.04 30.39 5.79
N GLY A 174 -4.70 29.65 6.84
CA GLY A 174 -3.52 28.78 6.88
C GLY A 174 -3.48 27.75 5.76
N LEU A 175 -4.64 27.24 5.30
CA LEU A 175 -4.70 26.23 4.25
C LEU A 175 -4.63 26.80 2.83
N ALA A 176 -4.79 28.11 2.62
CA ALA A 176 -4.75 28.73 1.29
C ALA A 176 -3.36 28.63 0.61
N GLN A 177 -2.29 28.44 1.39
CA GLN A 177 -0.93 28.27 0.87
C GLN A 177 -0.71 26.93 0.13
N PHE A 178 -1.55 25.91 0.38
CA PHE A 178 -1.40 24.62 -0.26
C PHE A 178 -2.06 24.63 -1.63
N VAL A 179 -1.25 24.87 -2.64
CA VAL A 179 -1.63 24.85 -4.06
C VAL A 179 -0.81 23.82 -4.80
N LEU A 180 -1.34 23.30 -5.91
CA LEU A 180 -0.60 22.38 -6.75
C LEU A 180 0.53 23.13 -7.47
N GLN A 181 1.75 22.63 -7.32
CA GLN A 181 2.94 23.17 -7.95
C GLN A 181 3.77 22.04 -8.56
N PRO A 182 4.39 22.26 -9.74
CA PRO A 182 5.37 21.32 -10.27
C PRO A 182 6.50 21.05 -9.27
N PHE A 183 7.02 19.82 -9.29
CA PHE A 183 8.05 19.29 -8.39
C PHE A 183 7.64 19.12 -6.92
N GLN A 184 6.39 19.42 -6.59
CA GLN A 184 5.78 19.06 -5.32
C GLN A 184 4.72 17.96 -5.59
N PRO A 185 5.04 16.68 -5.35
CA PRO A 185 4.13 15.59 -5.70
C PRO A 185 2.91 15.58 -4.80
N VAL A 186 1.75 15.33 -5.39
CA VAL A 186 0.48 15.26 -4.68
C VAL A 186 0.11 13.82 -4.33
N GLN A 187 -0.64 13.62 -3.24
CA GLN A 187 -1.10 12.29 -2.88
C GLN A 187 -1.97 11.68 -3.99
N PRO A 188 -1.72 10.40 -4.33
CA PRO A 188 -2.46 9.76 -5.41
C PRO A 188 -3.92 9.47 -5.01
N MET A 189 -4.85 9.74 -5.92
CA MET A 189 -6.22 9.29 -5.79
C MET A 189 -6.29 7.77 -5.82
N LEU A 190 -7.11 7.18 -4.93
CA LEU A 190 -7.26 5.73 -4.78
C LEU A 190 -8.65 5.29 -5.26
N ALA A 191 -8.72 4.07 -5.80
CA ALA A 191 -9.95 3.44 -6.23
C ALA A 191 -10.55 2.53 -5.16
N ASP A 192 -11.86 2.52 -5.05
CA ASP A 192 -12.60 1.46 -4.37
C ASP A 192 -12.80 0.24 -5.29
N SER A 193 -13.47 -0.81 -4.86
CA SER A 193 -13.67 -2.02 -5.65
C SER A 193 -15.15 -2.18 -6.02
N ALA A 194 -15.41 -2.51 -7.28
CA ALA A 194 -16.69 -3.02 -7.71
C ALA A 194 -16.60 -4.53 -8.02
N PRO A 195 -17.66 -5.31 -7.83
CA PRO A 195 -17.65 -6.75 -8.12
C PRO A 195 -17.49 -7.03 -9.62
N ASP A 196 -18.10 -6.22 -10.47
CA ASP A 196 -18.11 -6.32 -11.92
C ASP A 196 -18.29 -4.95 -12.58
N VAL A 197 -18.31 -4.91 -13.92
CA VAL A 197 -18.46 -3.68 -14.68
C VAL A 197 -19.87 -3.10 -14.59
N ASP A 198 -20.89 -3.95 -14.46
CA ASP A 198 -22.30 -3.50 -14.38
C ASP A 198 -22.53 -2.75 -13.08
N ALA A 199 -22.05 -3.30 -11.96
CA ALA A 199 -22.09 -2.61 -10.67
C ALA A 199 -21.27 -1.30 -10.66
N ALA A 200 -20.14 -1.27 -11.39
CA ALA A 200 -19.36 -0.06 -11.52
C ALA A 200 -20.10 1.02 -12.31
N LEU A 201 -20.72 0.68 -13.46
CA LEU A 201 -21.51 1.62 -14.25
C LEU A 201 -22.76 2.08 -13.49
N ALA A 202 -23.44 1.16 -12.78
CA ALA A 202 -24.61 1.53 -11.97
C ALA A 202 -24.25 2.55 -10.86
N ALA A 203 -23.04 2.47 -10.31
CA ALA A 203 -22.57 3.38 -9.27
C ALA A 203 -22.07 4.73 -9.80
N LEU A 204 -21.50 4.76 -11.02
CA LEU A 204 -20.80 5.94 -11.56
C LEU A 204 -21.62 6.70 -12.61
N GLY A 205 -22.59 6.06 -13.27
CA GLY A 205 -23.25 6.62 -14.45
C GLY A 205 -22.30 6.70 -15.64
N ASP A 206 -22.09 7.90 -16.18
CA ASP A 206 -21.14 8.14 -17.27
C ASP A 206 -19.71 7.90 -16.80
N ALA A 207 -19.09 6.85 -17.31
CA ALA A 207 -17.78 6.41 -16.88
C ALA A 207 -16.77 6.23 -18.03
N SER A 208 -15.52 6.57 -17.76
CA SER A 208 -14.37 6.10 -18.52
C SER A 208 -13.93 4.75 -17.97
N LEU A 209 -13.91 3.73 -18.82
CA LEU A 209 -13.29 2.45 -18.52
C LEU A 209 -11.86 2.44 -19.08
N GLU A 210 -10.89 2.12 -18.26
CA GLU A 210 -9.47 2.09 -18.60
C GLU A 210 -8.89 0.73 -18.28
N TYR A 211 -7.89 0.25 -19.03
CA TYR A 211 -7.15 -0.96 -18.66
C TYR A 211 -6.51 -0.77 -17.29
N LYS A 212 -6.74 -1.72 -16.41
CA LYS A 212 -6.06 -1.74 -15.12
C LYS A 212 -4.70 -2.39 -15.26
N LEU A 213 -3.70 -1.55 -15.41
CA LEU A 213 -2.32 -1.98 -15.52
C LEU A 213 -1.78 -2.48 -14.16
N ASP A 214 -0.87 -3.43 -14.16
CA ASP A 214 -0.14 -3.91 -12.98
C ASP A 214 1.34 -3.51 -13.07
N GLY A 215 1.59 -2.23 -12.93
CA GLY A 215 2.91 -1.61 -12.99
C GLY A 215 3.26 -0.85 -11.72
N ALA A 216 4.17 0.09 -11.83
CA ALA A 216 4.50 1.03 -10.78
C ALA A 216 3.82 2.38 -11.06
N ARG A 217 2.91 2.80 -10.17
CA ARG A 217 2.29 4.13 -10.31
C ARG A 217 3.33 5.21 -10.19
N ILE A 218 3.31 6.13 -11.14
CA ILE A 218 4.20 7.27 -11.22
C ILE A 218 3.43 8.58 -11.36
N GLN A 219 4.00 9.64 -10.81
CA GLN A 219 3.58 11.01 -11.08
C GLN A 219 4.75 11.71 -11.74
N VAL A 220 4.53 12.26 -12.94
CA VAL A 220 5.57 12.86 -13.77
C VAL A 220 5.38 14.37 -13.78
N HIS A 221 6.40 15.11 -13.37
CA HIS A 221 6.43 16.56 -13.35
C HIS A 221 7.47 17.05 -14.35
N LYS A 222 7.09 18.02 -15.19
CA LYS A 222 7.96 18.69 -16.14
C LYS A 222 7.86 20.20 -16.02
N VAL A 223 8.99 20.89 -16.05
CA VAL A 223 9.11 22.33 -16.22
C VAL A 223 10.25 22.61 -17.18
N GLY A 224 9.95 23.10 -18.38
CA GLY A 224 10.94 23.18 -19.46
C GLY A 224 11.54 21.81 -19.76
N ASP A 225 12.85 21.69 -19.64
CA ASP A 225 13.58 20.41 -19.84
C ASP A 225 13.78 19.61 -18.55
N GLU A 226 13.52 20.22 -17.38
CA GLU A 226 13.61 19.51 -16.11
C GLU A 226 12.40 18.60 -15.93
N VAL A 227 12.70 17.31 -15.64
CA VAL A 227 11.68 16.29 -15.38
C VAL A 227 12.01 15.58 -14.08
N LYS A 228 11.01 15.44 -13.20
CA LYS A 228 11.07 14.59 -12.02
C LYS A 228 9.94 13.57 -12.04
N VAL A 229 10.25 12.36 -11.62
CA VAL A 229 9.31 11.26 -11.55
C VAL A 229 9.20 10.81 -10.10
N TYR A 230 7.98 10.72 -9.59
CA TYR A 230 7.68 10.31 -8.23
C TYR A 230 6.90 9.01 -8.22
N SER A 231 7.20 8.14 -7.26
CA SER A 231 6.48 6.89 -7.03
C SER A 231 5.14 7.14 -6.32
N ARG A 232 4.32 6.10 -6.18
CA ARG A 232 3.07 6.11 -5.40
C ARG A 232 3.23 6.63 -3.96
N THR A 233 4.41 6.47 -3.36
CA THR A 233 4.74 6.95 -2.01
C THR A 233 5.43 8.29 -2.01
N LEU A 234 5.30 9.06 -3.09
CA LEU A 234 5.83 10.40 -3.32
C LEU A 234 7.38 10.50 -3.26
N ARG A 235 8.07 9.36 -3.33
CA ARG A 235 9.53 9.34 -3.40
C ARG A 235 9.98 9.59 -4.83
N GLU A 236 10.99 10.42 -4.99
CA GLU A 236 11.60 10.64 -6.29
C GLU A 236 12.30 9.36 -6.79
N VAL A 237 12.00 8.98 -8.02
CA VAL A 237 12.53 7.79 -8.71
C VAL A 237 13.08 8.12 -10.10
N THR A 238 13.33 9.39 -10.38
CA THR A 238 13.75 9.93 -11.68
C THR A 238 14.90 9.14 -12.31
N GLN A 239 15.92 8.85 -11.52
CA GLN A 239 17.11 8.12 -11.99
C GLN A 239 16.85 6.65 -12.35
N ALA A 240 15.79 6.04 -11.81
CA ALA A 240 15.45 4.64 -12.09
C ALA A 240 14.71 4.46 -13.42
N VAL A 241 14.17 5.53 -14.01
CA VAL A 241 13.28 5.48 -15.18
C VAL A 241 13.64 6.54 -16.24
N PRO A 242 14.87 6.51 -16.81
CA PRO A 242 15.33 7.50 -17.79
C PRO A 242 14.48 7.53 -19.06
N GLU A 243 13.84 6.42 -19.44
CA GLU A 243 12.90 6.34 -20.56
C GLU A 243 11.68 7.22 -20.34
N VAL A 244 11.12 7.20 -19.12
CA VAL A 244 10.01 8.06 -18.73
C VAL A 244 10.42 9.53 -18.79
N VAL A 245 11.63 9.85 -18.34
CA VAL A 245 12.19 11.21 -18.41
C VAL A 245 12.30 11.69 -19.87
N THR A 246 12.80 10.84 -20.77
CA THR A 246 12.94 11.16 -22.20
C THR A 246 11.57 11.43 -22.83
N ILE A 247 10.59 10.57 -22.59
CA ILE A 247 9.23 10.71 -23.12
C ILE A 247 8.57 11.97 -22.56
N ALA A 248 8.69 12.22 -21.24
CA ALA A 248 8.10 13.38 -20.61
C ALA A 248 8.72 14.70 -21.11
N ARG A 249 10.04 14.73 -21.33
CA ARG A 249 10.72 15.91 -21.88
C ARG A 249 10.21 16.29 -23.28
N ALA A 250 9.84 15.31 -24.08
CA ALA A 250 9.30 15.51 -25.43
C ALA A 250 7.83 15.96 -25.45
N LEU A 251 7.11 16.00 -24.32
CA LEU A 251 5.72 16.48 -24.28
C LEU A 251 5.63 17.97 -24.67
N PRO A 252 4.61 18.35 -25.49
CA PRO A 252 4.46 19.71 -26.01
C PRO A 252 3.83 20.67 -24.97
N ALA A 253 4.35 20.71 -23.74
CA ALA A 253 3.93 21.59 -22.68
C ALA A 253 5.16 22.20 -22.00
N GLN A 254 5.09 23.45 -21.56
CA GLN A 254 6.15 24.05 -20.75
C GLN A 254 6.14 23.51 -19.32
N GLN A 255 4.95 23.34 -18.76
CA GLN A 255 4.77 22.81 -17.40
C GLN A 255 3.64 21.79 -17.43
N ILE A 256 3.89 20.58 -16.96
CA ILE A 256 2.85 19.57 -16.86
C ILE A 256 3.08 18.62 -15.69
N VAL A 257 1.98 18.22 -15.03
CA VAL A 257 1.97 17.13 -14.05
C VAL A 257 0.99 16.07 -14.55
N LEU A 258 1.51 14.86 -14.77
CA LEU A 258 0.75 13.70 -15.23
C LEU A 258 0.78 12.59 -14.18
N ASP A 259 -0.35 11.90 -14.04
CA ASP A 259 -0.47 10.65 -13.27
C ASP A 259 -0.50 9.48 -14.27
N GLY A 260 0.23 8.42 -13.99
CA GLY A 260 0.39 7.30 -14.90
C GLY A 260 0.86 6.03 -14.20
N GLU A 261 1.03 4.99 -15.01
CA GLU A 261 1.61 3.72 -14.60
C GLU A 261 2.86 3.44 -15.43
N ALA A 262 3.98 3.15 -14.78
CA ALA A 262 5.20 2.70 -15.43
C ALA A 262 5.17 1.18 -15.55
N ILE A 263 5.21 0.66 -16.77
CA ILE A 263 5.05 -0.77 -17.06
C ILE A 263 6.13 -1.27 -18.00
N ALA A 264 6.63 -2.47 -17.76
CA ALA A 264 7.46 -3.17 -18.73
C ALA A 264 6.58 -4.00 -19.68
N LEU A 265 6.75 -3.80 -20.98
CA LEU A 265 6.00 -4.52 -22.01
C LEU A 265 6.90 -5.49 -22.75
N ARG A 266 6.35 -6.63 -23.15
CA ARG A 266 6.98 -7.57 -24.07
C ARG A 266 6.92 -7.03 -25.51
N PRO A 267 7.68 -7.62 -26.44
CA PRO A 267 7.65 -7.20 -27.86
C PRO A 267 6.26 -7.32 -28.51
N ASP A 268 5.40 -8.21 -28.02
CA ASP A 268 4.02 -8.37 -28.47
C ASP A 268 3.03 -7.37 -27.85
N GLY A 269 3.52 -6.46 -27.00
CA GLY A 269 2.73 -5.46 -26.28
C GLY A 269 2.06 -5.97 -25.01
N SER A 270 2.18 -7.25 -24.65
CA SER A 270 1.65 -7.78 -23.40
C SER A 270 2.51 -7.34 -22.20
N PRO A 271 1.93 -7.16 -21.01
CA PRO A 271 2.68 -6.73 -19.83
C PRO A 271 3.59 -7.85 -19.29
N HIS A 272 4.77 -7.46 -18.80
CA HIS A 272 5.52 -8.33 -17.91
C HIS A 272 4.83 -8.41 -16.53
N PRO A 273 5.04 -9.50 -15.77
CA PRO A 273 4.59 -9.58 -14.38
C PRO A 273 5.10 -8.40 -13.54
N PHE A 274 4.30 -7.97 -12.56
CA PHE A 274 4.64 -6.85 -11.67
C PHE A 274 6.04 -6.96 -11.06
N GLN A 275 6.47 -8.15 -10.63
CA GLN A 275 7.79 -8.36 -10.06
C GLN A 275 8.92 -7.99 -11.02
N VAL A 276 8.75 -8.28 -12.31
CA VAL A 276 9.73 -7.96 -13.35
C VAL A 276 9.80 -6.45 -13.52
N THR A 277 8.67 -5.76 -13.65
CA THR A 277 8.63 -4.29 -13.69
C THR A 277 9.28 -3.69 -12.45
N MET A 278 9.02 -4.22 -11.26
CA MET A 278 9.57 -3.71 -10.01
C MET A 278 11.08 -3.89 -9.84
N ARG A 279 11.71 -4.76 -10.64
CA ARG A 279 13.19 -4.86 -10.67
C ARG A 279 13.83 -3.53 -11.07
N ARG A 280 13.18 -2.74 -11.92
CA ARG A 280 13.67 -1.41 -12.35
C ARG A 280 13.67 -0.36 -11.23
N PHE A 281 12.84 -0.55 -10.19
CA PHE A 281 12.74 0.35 -9.03
C PHE A 281 13.56 -0.13 -7.83
N GLY A 282 14.34 -1.21 -7.99
CA GLY A 282 15.20 -1.78 -6.94
C GLY A 282 16.37 -0.87 -6.57
N ARG A 283 16.94 -1.09 -5.38
CA ARG A 283 18.14 -0.37 -4.92
C ARG A 283 19.39 -0.98 -5.57
N LYS A 284 20.34 -0.16 -5.99
CA LYS A 284 21.65 -0.58 -6.56
C LYS A 284 21.52 -1.35 -7.89
N LEU A 285 20.92 -0.72 -8.89
CA LEU A 285 20.80 -1.29 -10.21
C LEU A 285 21.82 -0.65 -11.16
N ASP A 286 22.36 -1.45 -12.06
CA ASP A 286 22.91 -0.92 -13.31
C ASP A 286 21.73 -0.55 -14.22
N VAL A 287 21.31 0.72 -14.11
CA VAL A 287 20.13 1.22 -14.84
C VAL A 287 20.35 1.14 -16.35
N ALA A 288 21.56 1.38 -16.84
CA ALA A 288 21.87 1.37 -18.26
C ALA A 288 21.75 -0.04 -18.87
N ALA A 289 22.27 -1.06 -18.19
CA ALA A 289 22.13 -2.44 -18.63
C ALA A 289 20.65 -2.88 -18.63
N LEU A 290 19.93 -2.59 -17.53
CA LEU A 290 18.53 -2.96 -17.41
C LEU A 290 17.60 -2.18 -18.36
N GLN A 291 17.96 -0.98 -18.79
CA GLN A 291 17.19 -0.20 -19.77
C GLN A 291 17.11 -0.93 -21.13
N GLY A 292 18.21 -1.58 -21.54
CA GLY A 292 18.23 -2.38 -22.76
C GLY A 292 17.45 -3.69 -22.66
N GLU A 293 17.49 -4.34 -21.48
CA GLU A 293 16.83 -5.64 -21.27
C GLU A 293 15.34 -5.51 -20.93
N LEU A 294 14.97 -4.47 -20.20
CA LEU A 294 13.62 -4.29 -19.66
C LEU A 294 13.21 -2.82 -19.74
N PRO A 295 12.92 -2.29 -20.92
CA PRO A 295 12.50 -0.90 -21.09
C PRO A 295 11.17 -0.64 -20.37
N ILE A 296 11.05 0.53 -19.73
CA ILE A 296 9.83 0.98 -19.05
C ILE A 296 9.07 1.95 -19.95
N THR A 297 7.78 1.68 -20.12
CA THR A 297 6.85 2.54 -20.84
C THR A 297 5.93 3.25 -19.86
N PRO A 298 5.88 4.58 -19.83
CA PRO A 298 4.87 5.31 -19.08
C PRO A 298 3.53 5.26 -19.82
N MET A 299 2.47 4.93 -19.08
CA MET A 299 1.08 4.90 -19.55
C MET A 299 0.29 5.94 -18.75
N PHE A 300 0.08 7.11 -19.33
CA PHE A 300 -0.61 8.22 -18.67
C PHE A 300 -2.13 8.05 -18.70
N PHE A 301 -2.79 8.38 -17.61
CA PHE A 301 -4.25 8.25 -17.47
C PHE A 301 -4.91 9.49 -16.82
N ASP A 302 -4.15 10.46 -16.33
CA ASP A 302 -4.69 11.70 -15.78
C ASP A 302 -3.71 12.85 -15.92
N ALA A 303 -4.23 14.10 -16.00
CA ALA A 303 -3.44 15.33 -16.00
C ALA A 303 -3.88 16.20 -14.82
N LEU A 304 -2.92 16.59 -13.98
CA LEU A 304 -3.20 17.32 -12.74
C LEU A 304 -2.84 18.80 -12.82
N TYR A 305 -1.98 19.18 -13.78
CA TYR A 305 -1.52 20.55 -13.98
C TYR A 305 -1.05 20.74 -15.43
N LEU A 306 -1.33 21.90 -16.00
CA LEU A 306 -0.87 22.30 -17.34
C LEU A 306 -0.61 23.82 -17.39
N ASP A 307 0.64 24.22 -17.68
CA ASP A 307 1.07 25.58 -18.04
C ASP A 307 0.49 26.72 -17.16
N GLY A 308 0.46 26.52 -15.86
CA GLY A 308 -0.07 27.48 -14.89
C GLY A 308 -1.42 27.08 -14.28
N ASP A 309 -2.18 26.19 -14.95
CA ASP A 309 -3.53 25.82 -14.53
C ASP A 309 -3.53 24.52 -13.72
N PRO A 310 -3.93 24.54 -12.44
CA PRO A 310 -4.21 23.33 -11.68
C PRO A 310 -5.52 22.68 -12.16
N LEU A 311 -5.47 21.39 -12.45
CA LEU A 311 -6.59 20.64 -13.05
C LEU A 311 -7.31 19.71 -12.06
N VAL A 312 -6.86 19.63 -10.81
CA VAL A 312 -7.41 18.66 -9.82
C VAL A 312 -8.89 18.87 -9.53
N ASP A 313 -9.41 20.08 -9.69
CA ASP A 313 -10.83 20.41 -9.50
C ASP A 313 -11.66 20.32 -10.78
N GLU A 314 -11.01 20.07 -11.90
CA GLU A 314 -11.68 19.88 -13.18
C GLU A 314 -12.25 18.47 -13.30
N PRO A 315 -13.33 18.28 -14.08
CA PRO A 315 -13.88 16.95 -14.34
C PRO A 315 -12.87 16.07 -15.08
N LEU A 316 -12.93 14.75 -14.86
CA LEU A 316 -12.04 13.79 -15.51
C LEU A 316 -12.07 13.91 -17.04
N SER A 317 -13.25 14.16 -17.61
CA SER A 317 -13.43 14.35 -19.06
C SER A 317 -12.49 15.43 -19.65
N ARG A 318 -12.29 16.56 -18.93
CA ARG A 318 -11.34 17.61 -19.31
C ARG A 318 -9.90 17.14 -19.13
N ARG A 319 -9.59 16.49 -18.02
CA ARG A 319 -8.24 16.05 -17.70
C ARG A 319 -7.72 14.98 -18.66
N VAL A 320 -8.57 14.00 -19.04
CA VAL A 320 -8.17 12.98 -20.03
C VAL A 320 -8.04 13.53 -21.43
N ALA A 321 -8.83 14.55 -21.82
CA ALA A 321 -8.66 15.25 -23.10
C ALA A 321 -7.30 15.96 -23.19
N ILE A 322 -6.76 16.43 -22.05
CA ILE A 322 -5.40 16.96 -21.97
C ILE A 322 -4.36 15.84 -22.17
N VAL A 323 -4.54 14.70 -21.53
CA VAL A 323 -3.65 13.53 -21.75
C VAL A 323 -3.65 13.14 -23.23
N ASP A 324 -4.83 13.13 -23.90
CA ASP A 324 -4.94 12.80 -25.32
C ASP A 324 -4.21 13.76 -26.24
N ARG A 325 -4.20 15.04 -25.89
CA ARG A 325 -3.52 16.07 -26.65
C ARG A 325 -2.01 16.08 -26.41
N MET A 326 -1.57 15.79 -25.17
CA MET A 326 -0.17 15.94 -24.76
C MET A 326 0.66 14.67 -24.97
N ALA A 327 0.11 13.50 -24.73
CA ALA A 327 0.85 12.24 -24.81
C ALA A 327 0.60 11.50 -26.14
N ALA A 328 1.63 10.84 -26.66
CA ALA A 328 1.48 9.94 -27.80
C ALA A 328 0.53 8.77 -27.47
N ALA A 329 -0.13 8.21 -28.49
CA ALA A 329 -1.08 7.10 -28.29
C ALA A 329 -0.46 5.90 -27.56
N ALA A 330 0.82 5.60 -27.82
CA ALA A 330 1.56 4.52 -27.16
C ALA A 330 1.83 4.77 -25.66
N ASN A 331 1.65 6.01 -25.19
CA ASN A 331 1.86 6.40 -23.80
C ASN A 331 0.55 6.76 -23.09
N ARG A 332 -0.60 6.36 -23.65
CA ARG A 332 -1.91 6.55 -23.04
C ARG A 332 -2.51 5.22 -22.65
N VAL A 333 -3.09 5.16 -21.47
CA VAL A 333 -3.85 3.97 -21.05
C VAL A 333 -5.03 3.77 -22.01
N PRO A 334 -5.20 2.57 -22.61
CA PRO A 334 -6.36 2.27 -23.44
C PRO A 334 -7.66 2.48 -22.66
N ARG A 335 -8.62 3.21 -23.25
CA ARG A 335 -9.89 3.53 -22.61
C ARG A 335 -11.06 3.63 -23.57
N ILE A 336 -12.26 3.48 -23.02
CA ILE A 336 -13.53 3.84 -23.67
C ILE A 336 -14.37 4.65 -22.68
N ALA A 337 -15.19 5.56 -23.20
CA ALA A 337 -16.28 6.17 -22.44
C ALA A 337 -17.59 5.50 -22.85
N THR A 338 -18.33 4.94 -21.90
CA THR A 338 -19.58 4.22 -22.18
C THR A 338 -20.50 4.16 -20.97
N THR A 339 -21.80 4.14 -21.24
CA THR A 339 -22.87 3.77 -20.29
C THR A 339 -23.44 2.39 -20.61
N ASN A 340 -23.02 1.78 -21.74
CA ASN A 340 -23.53 0.50 -22.23
C ASN A 340 -22.80 -0.66 -21.56
N ALA A 341 -23.56 -1.52 -20.87
CA ALA A 341 -23.01 -2.69 -20.16
C ALA A 341 -22.31 -3.70 -21.10
N ALA A 342 -22.83 -3.91 -22.32
CA ALA A 342 -22.23 -4.84 -23.27
C ALA A 342 -20.86 -4.33 -23.79
N ASP A 343 -20.74 -3.04 -24.09
CA ASP A 343 -19.47 -2.43 -24.49
C ASP A 343 -18.45 -2.48 -23.34
N ALA A 344 -18.91 -2.22 -22.12
CA ALA A 344 -18.09 -2.29 -20.91
C ALA A 344 -17.57 -3.70 -20.66
N ALA A 345 -18.42 -4.72 -20.77
CA ALA A 345 -18.05 -6.13 -20.62
C ALA A 345 -17.05 -6.56 -21.71
N ALA A 346 -17.31 -6.16 -22.97
CA ALA A 346 -16.40 -6.44 -24.09
C ALA A 346 -15.03 -5.78 -23.90
N PHE A 347 -14.99 -4.54 -23.40
CA PHE A 347 -13.75 -3.84 -23.09
C PHE A 347 -12.97 -4.52 -21.96
N ALA A 348 -13.65 -4.90 -20.88
CA ALA A 348 -13.03 -5.64 -19.77
C ALA A 348 -12.47 -7.00 -20.23
N ALA A 349 -13.20 -7.72 -21.08
CA ALA A 349 -12.71 -8.97 -21.66
C ALA A 349 -11.43 -8.75 -22.50
N ARG A 350 -11.37 -7.67 -23.31
CA ARG A 350 -10.14 -7.33 -24.07
C ARG A 350 -8.98 -6.99 -23.14
N ALA A 351 -9.22 -6.26 -22.04
CA ALA A 351 -8.17 -5.96 -21.06
C ALA A 351 -7.55 -7.23 -20.48
N LEU A 352 -8.40 -8.21 -20.11
CA LEU A 352 -7.97 -9.50 -19.59
C LEU A 352 -7.23 -10.34 -20.64
N ALA A 353 -7.74 -10.37 -21.88
CA ALA A 353 -7.09 -11.08 -23.01
C ALA A 353 -5.72 -10.48 -23.34
N ALA A 354 -5.53 -9.17 -23.16
CA ALA A 354 -4.25 -8.48 -23.31
C ALA A 354 -3.31 -8.66 -22.10
N GLY A 355 -3.69 -9.45 -21.09
CA GLY A 355 -2.85 -9.78 -19.94
C GLY A 355 -2.92 -8.77 -18.78
N HIS A 356 -3.85 -7.82 -18.80
CA HIS A 356 -4.03 -6.85 -17.71
C HIS A 356 -4.94 -7.38 -16.60
N GLU A 357 -4.93 -6.72 -15.42
CA GLU A 357 -5.67 -7.19 -14.22
C GLU A 357 -7.21 -7.06 -14.33
N GLY A 358 -7.70 -6.34 -15.29
CA GLY A 358 -9.10 -5.95 -15.45
C GLY A 358 -9.23 -4.50 -15.88
N VAL A 359 -10.21 -3.78 -15.34
CA VAL A 359 -10.45 -2.37 -15.69
C VAL A 359 -10.59 -1.47 -14.48
N MET A 360 -10.29 -0.19 -14.69
CA MET A 360 -10.64 0.93 -13.83
C MET A 360 -11.85 1.63 -14.45
N ALA A 361 -12.93 1.79 -13.68
CA ALA A 361 -14.05 2.63 -14.04
C ALA A 361 -13.93 3.96 -13.30
N LYS A 362 -14.02 5.08 -13.99
CA LYS A 362 -13.85 6.43 -13.45
C LYS A 362 -15.02 7.31 -13.87
N ALA A 363 -15.65 8.01 -12.93
CA ALA A 363 -16.70 8.97 -13.23
C ALA A 363 -16.14 10.13 -14.08
N LEU A 364 -16.76 10.43 -15.22
CA LEU A 364 -16.29 11.46 -16.17
C LEU A 364 -16.41 12.88 -15.62
N ASP A 365 -17.35 13.12 -14.72
CA ASP A 365 -17.56 14.39 -14.01
C ASP A 365 -16.72 14.50 -12.72
N GLY A 366 -16.04 13.42 -12.32
CA GLY A 366 -15.30 13.34 -11.06
C GLY A 366 -14.06 14.21 -11.02
N THR A 367 -13.88 14.96 -9.92
CA THR A 367 -12.65 15.70 -9.64
C THR A 367 -11.55 14.76 -9.09
N TYR A 368 -10.29 15.22 -9.08
CA TYR A 368 -9.19 14.46 -8.50
C TYR A 368 -9.13 14.66 -6.99
N ALA A 369 -9.50 13.66 -6.20
CA ALA A 369 -9.54 13.71 -4.75
C ALA A 369 -8.71 12.58 -4.14
N ALA A 370 -7.59 12.92 -3.49
CA ALA A 370 -6.74 11.96 -2.80
C ALA A 370 -7.14 11.74 -1.33
N GLY A 371 -6.53 10.73 -0.72
CA GLY A 371 -6.72 10.42 0.71
C GLY A 371 -8.06 9.78 1.06
N ARG A 372 -8.94 9.59 0.09
CA ARG A 372 -10.21 8.89 0.22
C ARG A 372 -10.29 7.79 -0.83
N ARG A 373 -10.72 6.59 -0.45
CA ARG A 373 -11.30 5.65 -1.41
C ARG A 373 -12.64 6.27 -1.78
N GLY A 374 -12.65 7.08 -2.85
CA GLY A 374 -13.83 7.76 -3.34
C GLY A 374 -14.60 6.84 -4.26
N GLN A 375 -15.91 7.05 -4.36
CA GLN A 375 -16.77 6.35 -5.31
C GLN A 375 -16.50 6.76 -6.77
N ALA A 376 -15.71 7.82 -7.03
CA ALA A 376 -15.44 8.30 -8.37
C ALA A 376 -14.47 7.39 -9.18
N TRP A 377 -13.67 6.56 -8.53
CA TRP A 377 -12.82 5.55 -9.16
C TRP A 377 -13.11 4.18 -8.57
N LEU A 378 -13.48 3.23 -9.43
CA LEU A 378 -13.76 1.84 -9.07
C LEU A 378 -12.84 0.91 -9.86
N LYS A 379 -12.25 -0.08 -9.19
CA LYS A 379 -11.47 -1.12 -9.84
C LYS A 379 -12.31 -2.39 -9.95
N VAL A 380 -12.41 -2.91 -11.14
CA VAL A 380 -13.03 -4.20 -11.46
C VAL A 380 -11.92 -5.16 -11.83
N LYS A 381 -11.72 -6.18 -11.00
CA LYS A 381 -10.71 -7.21 -11.21
C LYS A 381 -11.38 -8.57 -11.30
N GLN A 382 -10.96 -9.39 -12.25
CA GLN A 382 -11.34 -10.79 -12.22
C GLN A 382 -10.55 -11.48 -11.09
N ALA A 383 -11.26 -11.97 -10.10
CA ALA A 383 -10.65 -12.79 -9.07
C ALA A 383 -10.39 -14.19 -9.63
N ARG A 384 -9.14 -14.58 -9.77
CA ARG A 384 -8.77 -16.00 -9.96
C ARG A 384 -8.91 -16.69 -8.62
N THR A 385 -9.46 -17.89 -8.61
CA THR A 385 -9.59 -18.70 -7.40
C THR A 385 -8.94 -20.04 -7.59
N LEU A 386 -8.49 -20.61 -6.47
CA LEU A 386 -8.01 -21.98 -6.33
C LEU A 386 -8.68 -22.60 -5.11
N ASP A 387 -9.02 -23.86 -5.21
CA ASP A 387 -9.47 -24.67 -4.09
C ASP A 387 -8.23 -25.32 -3.43
N LEU A 388 -7.84 -24.81 -2.25
CA LEU A 388 -6.63 -25.22 -1.55
C LEU A 388 -6.95 -25.83 -0.20
N VAL A 389 -6.13 -26.79 0.21
CA VAL A 389 -6.25 -27.48 1.50
C VAL A 389 -5.57 -26.65 2.59
N ILE A 390 -6.18 -26.61 3.77
CA ILE A 390 -5.57 -25.98 4.95
C ILE A 390 -4.68 -27.00 5.65
N LEU A 391 -3.37 -26.75 5.67
CA LEU A 391 -2.35 -27.66 6.22
C LEU A 391 -2.01 -27.36 7.67
N ALA A 392 -2.07 -26.11 8.05
CA ALA A 392 -1.78 -25.62 9.39
C ALA A 392 -2.42 -24.24 9.57
N VAL A 393 -2.46 -23.77 10.80
CA VAL A 393 -3.01 -22.46 11.13
C VAL A 393 -2.29 -21.87 12.34
N GLU A 394 -2.06 -20.54 12.33
CA GLU A 394 -1.39 -19.83 13.42
C GLU A 394 -2.40 -19.05 14.25
N TRP A 395 -2.10 -18.92 15.54
CA TRP A 395 -2.86 -18.08 16.45
C TRP A 395 -2.80 -16.60 16.02
N GLY A 396 -3.92 -15.95 16.10
CA GLY A 396 -4.06 -14.54 15.79
C GLY A 396 -3.46 -13.63 16.85
N SER A 397 -3.11 -12.42 16.45
CA SER A 397 -2.64 -11.35 17.33
C SER A 397 -3.58 -10.15 17.29
N GLY A 398 -3.49 -9.27 18.29
CA GLY A 398 -4.33 -8.06 18.38
C GLY A 398 -5.82 -8.43 18.46
N ARG A 399 -6.68 -7.85 17.60
CA ARG A 399 -8.13 -8.13 17.57
C ARG A 399 -8.47 -9.62 17.38
N ARG A 400 -7.55 -10.40 16.81
CA ARG A 400 -7.75 -11.83 16.55
C ARG A 400 -7.09 -12.73 17.61
N HIS A 401 -6.66 -12.17 18.73
CA HIS A 401 -6.14 -12.95 19.84
C HIS A 401 -7.19 -13.96 20.31
N GLY A 402 -6.75 -15.20 20.49
CA GLY A 402 -7.65 -16.31 20.85
C GLY A 402 -8.32 -17.03 19.68
N TRP A 403 -8.14 -16.56 18.44
CA TRP A 403 -8.61 -17.23 17.23
C TRP A 403 -7.45 -17.75 16.38
N LEU A 404 -7.65 -18.90 15.74
CA LEU A 404 -6.75 -19.41 14.72
C LEU A 404 -7.03 -18.68 13.40
N SER A 405 -6.12 -17.81 12.94
CA SER A 405 -6.46 -16.81 11.90
C SER A 405 -5.49 -16.70 10.73
N ASN A 406 -4.31 -17.33 10.73
CA ASN A 406 -3.37 -17.30 9.63
C ASN A 406 -3.21 -18.70 9.03
N LEU A 407 -3.87 -18.95 7.92
CA LEU A 407 -3.99 -20.25 7.27
C LEU A 407 -2.79 -20.57 6.40
N HIS A 408 -2.24 -21.77 6.52
CA HIS A 408 -1.23 -22.31 5.61
C HIS A 408 -1.94 -23.05 4.47
N LEU A 409 -1.71 -22.56 3.24
CA LEU A 409 -2.40 -23.02 2.04
C LEU A 409 -1.59 -24.08 1.32
N GLY A 410 -2.19 -25.22 1.03
CA GLY A 410 -1.57 -26.35 0.34
C GLY A 410 -2.27 -26.72 -0.94
N ALA A 411 -1.49 -26.99 -1.99
CA ALA A 411 -1.94 -27.64 -3.21
C ALA A 411 -1.65 -29.13 -3.17
N ARG A 412 -2.45 -29.93 -3.87
CA ARG A 412 -2.23 -31.36 -3.98
C ARG A 412 -0.99 -31.66 -4.84
N ASP A 413 -0.10 -32.50 -4.35
CA ASP A 413 1.07 -33.00 -5.08
C ASP A 413 0.83 -34.43 -5.55
N GLU A 414 0.41 -34.57 -6.80
CA GLU A 414 0.10 -35.90 -7.37
C GLU A 414 1.36 -36.72 -7.63
N ALA A 415 2.51 -36.07 -7.84
CA ALA A 415 3.77 -36.78 -8.16
C ALA A 415 4.43 -37.37 -6.92
N ARG A 416 4.38 -36.67 -5.77
CA ARG A 416 5.01 -37.07 -4.51
C ARG A 416 4.01 -37.63 -3.51
N GLY A 417 2.72 -37.45 -3.77
CA GLY A 417 1.65 -37.69 -2.82
C GLY A 417 1.52 -36.58 -1.77
N GLY A 418 0.30 -36.44 -1.22
CA GLY A 418 0.03 -35.42 -0.19
C GLY A 418 -0.12 -34.00 -0.73
N PHE A 419 0.39 -33.04 0.04
CA PHE A 419 0.17 -31.61 -0.24
C PHE A 419 1.46 -30.81 -0.09
N VAL A 420 1.63 -29.77 -0.93
CA VAL A 420 2.76 -28.85 -0.90
C VAL A 420 2.30 -27.44 -0.57
N MET A 421 2.97 -26.80 0.37
CA MET A 421 2.63 -25.46 0.83
C MET A 421 2.99 -24.38 -0.21
N LEU A 422 2.04 -23.44 -0.43
CA LEU A 422 2.14 -22.32 -1.39
C LEU A 422 2.08 -20.95 -0.72
N GLY A 423 1.91 -20.87 0.57
CA GLY A 423 1.82 -19.59 1.26
C GLY A 423 0.89 -19.60 2.46
N LYS A 424 0.73 -18.40 3.02
CA LYS A 424 -0.16 -18.14 4.16
C LYS A 424 -1.14 -17.04 3.83
N THR A 425 -2.32 -17.06 4.47
CA THR A 425 -3.26 -15.96 4.42
C THR A 425 -4.05 -15.80 5.70
N PHE A 426 -4.28 -14.55 6.09
CA PHE A 426 -5.18 -14.15 7.16
C PHE A 426 -6.32 -13.25 6.65
N LYS A 427 -6.45 -13.09 5.33
CA LYS A 427 -7.39 -12.17 4.67
C LYS A 427 -8.66 -12.90 4.23
N GLY A 428 -9.77 -12.16 4.20
CA GLY A 428 -11.07 -12.66 3.74
C GLY A 428 -11.87 -13.43 4.80
N LEU A 429 -11.41 -13.43 6.05
CA LEU A 429 -12.06 -14.12 7.16
C LEU A 429 -12.99 -13.17 7.91
N THR A 430 -14.28 -13.50 8.01
CA THR A 430 -15.24 -12.86 8.88
C THR A 430 -15.09 -13.35 10.32
N ASP A 431 -15.69 -12.65 11.28
CA ASP A 431 -15.65 -13.07 12.69
C ASP A 431 -16.35 -14.43 12.89
N GLU A 432 -17.45 -14.70 12.17
CA GLU A 432 -18.13 -16.01 12.15
C GLU A 432 -17.22 -17.13 11.60
N MET A 433 -16.47 -16.83 10.52
CA MET A 433 -15.49 -17.78 9.98
C MET A 433 -14.37 -18.04 10.98
N LEU A 434 -13.89 -17.03 11.69
CA LEU A 434 -12.84 -17.17 12.70
C LEU A 434 -13.28 -18.04 13.88
N GLU A 435 -14.52 -17.91 14.33
CA GLU A 435 -15.10 -18.71 15.40
C GLU A 435 -15.26 -20.18 14.96
N TRP A 436 -15.92 -20.40 13.82
CA TRP A 436 -16.10 -21.74 13.25
C TRP A 436 -14.77 -22.44 13.00
N GLN A 437 -13.83 -21.77 12.32
CA GLN A 437 -12.55 -22.39 11.96
C GLN A 437 -11.68 -22.68 13.19
N THR A 438 -11.73 -21.86 14.22
CA THR A 438 -10.96 -22.13 15.45
C THR A 438 -11.42 -23.44 16.09
N THR A 439 -12.72 -23.64 16.23
CA THR A 439 -13.29 -24.90 16.74
C THR A 439 -12.93 -26.07 15.85
N ARG A 440 -13.20 -25.94 14.54
CA ARG A 440 -12.98 -27.04 13.58
C ARG A 440 -11.52 -27.44 13.45
N PHE A 441 -10.60 -26.50 13.45
CA PHE A 441 -9.17 -26.79 13.30
C PHE A 441 -8.57 -27.44 14.54
N LEU A 442 -9.04 -27.12 15.74
CA LEU A 442 -8.64 -27.81 16.95
C LEU A 442 -9.10 -29.29 16.97
N GLU A 443 -10.23 -29.63 16.34
CA GLU A 443 -10.66 -31.03 16.15
C GLU A 443 -9.75 -31.80 15.17
N LEU A 444 -9.14 -31.08 14.22
CA LEU A 444 -8.26 -31.65 13.19
C LEU A 444 -6.79 -31.61 13.55
N GLU A 445 -6.45 -31.13 14.73
CA GLU A 445 -5.07 -31.03 15.17
C GLU A 445 -4.35 -32.38 15.20
N ILE A 446 -3.13 -32.41 14.66
CA ILE A 446 -2.20 -33.52 14.71
C ILE A 446 -0.91 -33.19 15.45
N GLY A 447 -0.72 -31.93 15.80
CA GLY A 447 0.42 -31.41 16.54
C GLY A 447 0.44 -29.89 16.54
N ARG A 448 1.22 -29.30 17.44
CA ARG A 448 1.41 -27.83 17.50
C ARG A 448 2.81 -27.46 17.95
N ASP A 449 3.23 -26.24 17.59
CA ASP A 449 4.33 -25.53 18.22
C ASP A 449 3.81 -24.28 18.95
N ASP A 450 4.68 -23.37 19.38
CA ASP A 450 4.30 -22.19 20.14
C ASP A 450 3.28 -21.28 19.44
N TYR A 451 3.21 -21.32 18.11
CA TYR A 451 2.42 -20.40 17.29
C TYR A 451 1.49 -21.10 16.29
N THR A 452 1.82 -22.32 15.88
CA THR A 452 1.19 -23.04 14.76
C THR A 452 0.52 -24.31 15.23
N VAL A 453 -0.72 -24.53 14.80
CA VAL A 453 -1.46 -25.79 14.94
C VAL A 453 -1.43 -26.50 13.59
N TYR A 454 -0.83 -27.69 13.54
CA TYR A 454 -0.77 -28.54 12.34
C TYR A 454 -2.02 -29.40 12.24
N LEU A 455 -2.56 -29.56 11.04
CA LEU A 455 -3.89 -30.14 10.83
C LEU A 455 -3.84 -31.41 9.98
N ARG A 456 -4.77 -32.33 10.23
CA ARG A 456 -5.16 -33.29 9.19
C ARG A 456 -5.68 -32.50 7.98
N PRO A 457 -5.17 -32.75 6.76
CA PRO A 457 -5.50 -31.98 5.56
C PRO A 457 -6.88 -32.39 5.01
N GLU A 458 -7.95 -31.94 5.67
CA GLU A 458 -9.34 -32.28 5.33
C GLU A 458 -10.13 -31.07 4.81
N VAL A 459 -9.84 -29.87 5.31
CA VAL A 459 -10.61 -28.67 4.99
C VAL A 459 -10.08 -28.02 3.73
N VAL A 460 -10.98 -27.81 2.75
CA VAL A 460 -10.72 -27.11 1.50
C VAL A 460 -11.30 -25.70 1.59
N ALA A 461 -10.53 -24.71 1.14
CA ALA A 461 -10.96 -23.31 1.01
C ALA A 461 -10.83 -22.82 -0.42
N GLU A 462 -11.84 -22.12 -0.91
CA GLU A 462 -11.75 -21.30 -2.12
C GLU A 462 -10.96 -20.03 -1.80
N VAL A 463 -9.78 -19.92 -2.41
CA VAL A 463 -8.83 -18.83 -2.17
C VAL A 463 -8.71 -17.98 -3.43
N ALA A 464 -9.13 -16.73 -3.34
CA ALA A 464 -8.90 -15.75 -4.40
C ALA A 464 -7.48 -15.18 -4.28
N PHE A 465 -6.84 -14.94 -5.42
CA PHE A 465 -5.50 -14.37 -5.50
C PHE A 465 -5.36 -13.46 -6.72
N ASN A 466 -4.33 -12.64 -6.75
CA ASN A 466 -4.09 -11.75 -7.87
C ASN A 466 -3.09 -12.35 -8.87
N GLU A 467 -2.00 -12.92 -8.36
CA GLU A 467 -0.86 -13.37 -9.16
C GLU A 467 -0.19 -14.56 -8.48
N ILE A 468 0.45 -15.42 -9.26
CA ILE A 468 1.36 -16.45 -8.78
C ILE A 468 2.79 -15.96 -9.01
N GLN A 469 3.61 -16.02 -7.99
CA GLN A 469 4.99 -15.55 -8.05
C GLN A 469 5.97 -16.65 -7.64
N ALA A 470 7.20 -16.60 -8.18
CA ALA A 470 8.28 -17.44 -7.72
C ALA A 470 8.61 -17.12 -6.24
N SER A 471 8.85 -18.14 -5.44
CA SER A 471 9.15 -18.00 -4.02
C SER A 471 10.24 -18.97 -3.58
N SER A 472 11.25 -18.40 -2.94
CA SER A 472 12.28 -19.20 -2.25
C SER A 472 11.84 -19.66 -0.85
N GLN A 473 10.76 -19.11 -0.33
CA GLN A 473 10.29 -19.33 1.03
C GLN A 473 9.46 -20.62 1.18
N TYR A 474 8.67 -20.96 0.16
CA TYR A 474 7.73 -22.08 0.23
C TYR A 474 8.22 -23.30 -0.56
N PRO A 475 7.96 -24.52 -0.04
CA PRO A 475 8.42 -25.76 -0.67
C PRO A 475 7.94 -25.97 -2.12
N GLY A 476 6.75 -25.45 -2.46
CA GLY A 476 6.21 -25.49 -3.82
C GLY A 476 6.94 -24.59 -4.83
N GLY A 477 7.94 -23.82 -4.42
CA GLY A 477 8.66 -22.87 -5.28
C GLY A 477 7.84 -21.66 -5.73
N LEU A 478 6.55 -21.64 -5.40
CA LEU A 478 5.56 -20.63 -5.80
C LEU A 478 4.83 -20.06 -4.58
N ALA A 479 4.32 -18.83 -4.71
CA ALA A 479 3.48 -18.19 -3.72
C ALA A 479 2.31 -17.44 -4.38
N LEU A 480 1.16 -17.38 -3.68
CA LEU A 480 0.01 -16.61 -4.12
C LEU A 480 0.09 -15.17 -3.60
N ARG A 481 0.08 -14.21 -4.50
CA ARG A 481 0.08 -12.78 -4.14
C ARG A 481 -1.33 -12.33 -3.76
N PHE A 482 -1.46 -11.69 -2.59
CA PHE A 482 -2.72 -11.20 -2.04
C PHE A 482 -3.79 -12.29 -1.88
N ALA A 483 -3.39 -13.50 -1.51
CA ALA A 483 -4.32 -14.59 -1.20
C ALA A 483 -5.34 -14.15 -0.14
N ARG A 484 -6.61 -14.48 -0.37
CA ARG A 484 -7.71 -14.25 0.56
C ARG A 484 -8.76 -15.35 0.47
N VAL A 485 -9.23 -15.82 1.59
CA VAL A 485 -10.31 -16.82 1.64
C VAL A 485 -11.60 -16.16 1.16
N LYS A 486 -12.31 -16.85 0.27
CA LYS A 486 -13.66 -16.50 -0.18
C LYS A 486 -14.71 -17.24 0.63
N ARG A 487 -14.52 -18.53 0.79
CA ARG A 487 -15.38 -19.44 1.56
C ARG A 487 -14.67 -20.77 1.81
N TYR A 488 -15.17 -21.54 2.76
CA TYR A 488 -14.82 -22.94 2.91
C TYR A 488 -15.67 -23.79 1.96
N ARG A 489 -15.06 -24.80 1.38
CA ARG A 489 -15.66 -25.72 0.41
C ARG A 489 -16.08 -27.01 1.11
N SER A 490 -17.18 -26.95 1.85
CA SER A 490 -17.76 -28.13 2.51
C SER A 490 -18.28 -29.18 1.52
N ASP A 491 -18.44 -28.79 0.26
CA ASP A 491 -18.82 -29.63 -0.88
C ASP A 491 -17.64 -30.38 -1.50
N LYS A 492 -16.37 -30.10 -1.09
CA LYS A 492 -15.17 -30.72 -1.64
C LYS A 492 -14.33 -31.43 -0.57
N ARG A 493 -13.74 -32.55 -0.96
CA ARG A 493 -12.73 -33.27 -0.17
C ARG A 493 -11.32 -32.79 -0.55
N ALA A 494 -10.36 -33.00 0.32
CA ALA A 494 -8.96 -32.62 0.07
C ALA A 494 -8.37 -33.23 -1.22
N ALA A 495 -8.83 -34.43 -1.60
CA ALA A 495 -8.44 -35.08 -2.86
C ALA A 495 -8.97 -34.36 -4.13
N GLU A 496 -9.90 -33.46 -3.98
CA GLU A 496 -10.49 -32.67 -5.07
C GLU A 496 -9.94 -31.23 -5.14
N ALA A 497 -8.96 -30.92 -4.29
CA ALA A 497 -8.27 -29.63 -4.32
C ALA A 497 -7.39 -29.49 -5.57
N ASP A 498 -7.12 -28.25 -5.95
CA ASP A 498 -6.24 -27.93 -7.07
C ASP A 498 -4.82 -28.47 -6.85
N THR A 499 -4.18 -28.89 -7.97
CA THR A 499 -2.86 -29.52 -7.93
C THR A 499 -1.75 -28.51 -8.09
N ILE A 500 -0.55 -28.83 -7.61
CA ILE A 500 0.65 -28.03 -7.88
C ILE A 500 0.93 -27.92 -9.38
N ALA A 501 0.62 -28.96 -10.16
CA ALA A 501 0.77 -28.96 -11.62
C ALA A 501 -0.16 -27.93 -12.28
N THR A 502 -1.41 -27.81 -11.83
CA THR A 502 -2.35 -26.76 -12.27
C THR A 502 -1.77 -25.38 -12.00
N ILE A 503 -1.26 -25.13 -10.80
CA ILE A 503 -0.70 -23.85 -10.39
C ILE A 503 0.58 -23.51 -11.16
N GLN A 504 1.43 -24.50 -11.42
CA GLN A 504 2.61 -24.34 -12.27
C GLN A 504 2.25 -24.02 -13.73
N SER A 505 1.16 -24.61 -14.25
CA SER A 505 0.64 -24.28 -15.57
C SER A 505 0.13 -22.85 -15.63
N MET A 506 -0.63 -22.41 -14.62
CA MET A 506 -1.08 -21.03 -14.51
C MET A 506 0.10 -20.05 -14.40
N TYR A 507 1.14 -20.40 -13.63
CA TYR A 507 2.36 -19.60 -13.52
C TYR A 507 3.03 -19.42 -14.89
N ARG A 508 3.23 -20.51 -15.65
CA ARG A 508 3.79 -20.47 -17.01
C ARG A 508 2.96 -19.59 -17.96
N GLN A 509 1.64 -19.70 -17.90
CA GLN A 509 0.75 -18.87 -18.73
C GLN A 509 0.86 -17.38 -18.37
N MET A 510 1.03 -17.06 -17.08
CA MET A 510 1.12 -15.67 -16.62
C MET A 510 2.49 -15.04 -16.88
N THR A 511 3.56 -15.81 -16.75
CA THR A 511 4.92 -15.27 -16.78
C THR A 511 5.66 -15.54 -18.10
N GLY A 512 5.27 -16.58 -18.83
CA GLY A 512 6.05 -17.14 -19.95
C GLY A 512 7.30 -17.91 -19.49
N GLU A 513 7.55 -18.03 -18.18
CA GLU A 513 8.73 -18.68 -17.63
C GLU A 513 8.38 -20.06 -17.04
N PRO A 514 9.32 -21.02 -17.05
CA PRO A 514 9.11 -22.25 -16.32
C PRO A 514 9.05 -21.97 -14.80
N PRO A 515 8.26 -22.75 -14.02
CA PRO A 515 8.27 -22.63 -12.57
C PRO A 515 9.67 -22.97 -12.04
N PRO A 516 10.10 -22.33 -10.93
CA PRO A 516 11.38 -22.66 -10.33
C PRO A 516 11.42 -24.15 -9.91
N VAL A 517 12.43 -24.84 -10.39
CA VAL A 517 12.68 -26.25 -10.02
C VAL A 517 13.28 -26.29 -8.62
N ARG A 518 12.68 -27.07 -7.70
CA ARG A 518 13.22 -27.37 -6.37
C ARG A 518 13.24 -28.88 -6.13
#